data_949a50a6fb93ab17c98f273761f8bb0e
#
_entry.id   949a50a6fb93ab17c98f273761f8bb0e
#
_cell.length_a   1.000
_cell.length_b   1.000
_cell.length_c   1.000
_cell.angle_alpha   90.00
_cell.angle_beta   90.00
_cell.angle_gamma   90.00
#
_symmetry.space_group_name_H-M   'P 1'
#
loop_
_entity.id
_entity.type
_entity.pdbx_description
1 polymer ?
#
loop_
_entity_poly.entity_id
_entity_poly.type
_entity_poly.pdbx_seq_one_letter_code
_entity_poly.pdbx_strand_id
1 'polypeptide(L)'
;MSIRQYVQQVKKTVTTTPILDKLDIVEEIISEEVLPKGVFAELPYEKSEKLTSSIRDVYIVRSGDRENDRDEILRNLKQQGIKSALGTSSSSVDPIDGTIGFRKFRIFVKPKSGGMQETTLNSSITELFPCIAFEKKYKPSNPTDFHKFLLDVDVKSLNCVHKKDVVAAQETINKADTSSKFDEKMENAIGILGYLNQENENKKIKDVYWGYRSSSKPPGVPGNHPGDMFIEYFDKQMLGVSLKAGGKKTSEPQLNTYVGRVFDVFKDRTYGKLIKKAHKEVYSKIPGISGAKSFIRDKKTKLILKDFDKKNNEKYEEYYNQYLEIMRKGLVNLFNKNKQGSINYIKSEILRDAPDVPTIVIKAIGSSYEEVTDKDAIGVFLPQVKFIKAYTGKSKQSWFIELTSGPDSLKMNMSVRTNKSGHAGMKKLGQFSLAVKYNGLAKXXSLQIYKKTKQVRIFI
;
A
#
# COMPACT_ATOMS: atom_id res chain seq x y z
N MET A 1 9.54 8.22 18.04
CA MET A 1 9.75 8.75 19.41
C MET A 1 8.75 9.86 19.67
N SER A 2 8.10 9.86 20.83
CA SER A 2 7.19 10.93 21.22
C SER A 2 7.97 12.10 21.84
N ILE A 3 7.30 13.26 21.92
CA ILE A 3 7.90 14.42 22.55
C ILE A 3 8.22 14.11 24.03
N ARG A 4 7.32 13.38 24.70
CA ARG A 4 7.57 12.95 26.09
C ARG A 4 8.80 12.06 26.21
N GLN A 5 8.95 11.11 25.29
CA GLN A 5 10.11 10.23 25.27
C GLN A 5 11.38 11.02 25.05
N TYR A 6 11.35 12.00 24.14
CA TYR A 6 12.51 12.87 23.87
C TYR A 6 12.89 13.66 25.12
N VAL A 7 11.88 14.27 25.78
CA VAL A 7 12.10 15.05 27.00
C VAL A 7 12.69 14.15 28.09
N GLN A 8 12.20 12.93 28.24
CA GLN A 8 12.73 11.98 29.22
C GLN A 8 14.17 11.62 28.91
N GLN A 9 14.52 11.45 27.64
CA GLN A 9 15.91 11.18 27.24
C GLN A 9 16.82 12.35 27.58
N VAL A 10 16.37 13.58 27.32
CA VAL A 10 17.13 14.78 27.62
C VAL A 10 17.36 14.88 29.12
N LYS A 11 16.30 14.70 29.93
CA LYS A 11 16.43 14.71 31.40
C LYS A 11 17.40 13.65 31.88
N LYS A 12 17.29 12.43 31.35
CA LYS A 12 18.15 11.31 31.73
C LYS A 12 19.62 11.58 31.38
N THR A 13 19.86 12.23 30.23
CA THR A 13 21.22 12.55 29.78
C THR A 13 21.86 13.61 30.64
N VAL A 14 21.09 14.54 31.17
CA VAL A 14 21.60 15.73 31.89
C VAL A 14 21.45 15.63 33.40
N THR A 15 20.97 14.50 33.94
CA THR A 15 20.77 14.34 35.38
C THR A 15 22.06 14.45 36.21
N THR A 16 23.23 14.42 35.58
CA THR A 16 24.51 14.57 36.26
C THR A 16 24.98 16.01 36.33
N THR A 17 24.22 16.98 35.86
CA THR A 17 24.59 18.39 35.83
C THR A 17 23.59 19.26 36.60
N PRO A 18 24.02 20.42 37.15
CA PRO A 18 23.13 21.30 37.88
C PRO A 18 22.26 22.16 36.95
N ILE A 19 21.60 21.54 35.95
CA ILE A 19 20.81 22.26 34.96
C ILE A 19 19.36 21.76 34.98
N LEU A 20 18.92 21.21 36.10
CA LEU A 20 17.56 20.68 36.24
C LEU A 20 16.49 21.75 35.95
N ASP A 21 16.73 22.99 36.40
CA ASP A 21 15.78 24.08 36.15
C ASP A 21 15.65 24.38 34.67
N LYS A 22 16.74 24.25 33.92
CA LYS A 22 16.71 24.47 32.48
C LYS A 22 16.00 23.34 31.75
N LEU A 23 16.05 22.11 32.28
CA LEU A 23 15.31 20.99 31.71
C LEU A 23 13.82 21.16 31.83
N ASP A 24 13.37 21.71 32.98
CA ASP A 24 11.94 22.01 33.16
C ASP A 24 11.49 23.08 32.19
N ILE A 25 12.35 24.06 31.91
CA ILE A 25 12.06 25.10 30.91
C ILE A 25 11.96 24.47 29.52
N VAL A 26 12.87 23.55 29.19
CA VAL A 26 12.87 22.86 27.90
C VAL A 26 11.57 22.06 27.75
N GLU A 27 11.18 21.33 28.80
CA GLU A 27 9.93 20.58 28.74
C GLU A 27 8.72 21.49 28.54
N GLU A 28 8.70 22.61 29.26
CA GLU A 28 7.62 23.59 29.12
C GLU A 28 7.58 24.17 27.73
N ILE A 29 8.72 24.52 27.16
CA ILE A 29 8.81 25.07 25.81
C ILE A 29 8.33 24.05 24.78
N ILE A 30 8.77 22.79 24.91
CA ILE A 30 8.37 21.74 23.96
C ILE A 30 6.88 21.49 24.01
N SER A 31 6.27 21.54 25.19
CA SER A 31 4.84 21.26 25.35
C SER A 31 3.95 22.46 25.08
N GLU A 32 4.51 23.68 25.07
CA GLU A 32 3.73 24.89 24.84
C GLU A 32 3.22 24.99 23.41
N GLU A 33 1.98 25.42 23.26
CA GLU A 33 1.44 25.72 21.93
C GLU A 33 1.91 27.10 21.51
N VAL A 34 2.65 27.16 20.39
CA VAL A 34 3.19 28.43 19.91
C VAL A 34 2.37 29.07 18.80
N LEU A 35 1.58 28.30 18.09
CA LEU A 35 0.78 28.84 17.01
C LEU A 35 -0.51 29.46 17.54
N PRO A 36 -0.89 30.66 17.07
CA PRO A 36 -2.18 31.26 17.46
C PRO A 36 -3.33 30.34 17.01
N LYS A 37 -4.32 30.20 17.88
CA LYS A 37 -5.48 29.33 17.58
C LYS A 37 -6.23 29.77 16.31
N GLY A 38 -6.28 31.04 16.03
CA GLY A 38 -6.94 31.58 14.84
C GLY A 38 -6.35 31.10 13.52
N VAL A 39 -5.12 30.57 13.54
CA VAL A 39 -4.48 30.01 12.36
C VAL A 39 -5.28 28.80 11.85
N PHE A 40 -5.83 28.00 12.75
CA PHE A 40 -6.57 26.80 12.40
C PHE A 40 -8.04 27.05 12.09
N ALA A 41 -8.46 28.32 12.13
CA ALA A 41 -9.87 28.69 12.03
C ALA A 41 -10.65 27.95 13.13
N GLU A 42 -11.74 27.27 12.78
CA GLU A 42 -12.52 26.52 13.76
C GLU A 42 -12.27 25.01 13.69
N LEU A 43 -11.24 24.59 12.95
CA LEU A 43 -10.97 23.18 12.77
C LEU A 43 -10.39 22.55 14.03
N PRO A 44 -10.80 21.34 14.36
CA PRO A 44 -10.19 20.62 15.49
C PRO A 44 -8.72 20.34 15.22
N TYR A 45 -7.90 20.57 16.23
CA TYR A 45 -6.48 20.27 16.11
C TYR A 45 -5.91 19.78 17.43
N GLU A 46 -4.78 19.11 17.34
CA GLU A 46 -4.04 18.68 18.51
C GLU A 46 -2.55 18.83 18.24
N LYS A 47 -1.79 19.11 19.27
CA LYS A 47 -0.34 19.10 19.18
C LYS A 47 0.12 17.65 19.38
N SER A 48 0.82 17.12 18.40
CA SER A 48 1.28 15.73 18.43
C SER A 48 2.51 15.58 19.32
N GLU A 49 2.57 14.47 20.05
CA GLU A 49 3.76 14.13 20.82
C GLU A 49 4.84 13.46 19.96
N LYS A 50 4.53 13.14 18.71
CA LYS A 50 5.49 12.46 17.82
C LYS A 50 6.49 13.46 17.27
N LEU A 51 7.76 13.07 17.32
CA LEU A 51 8.83 13.85 16.69
C LEU A 51 9.00 13.41 15.25
N THR A 52 9.35 14.35 14.40
CA THR A 52 9.75 14.07 13.02
C THR A 52 11.27 13.94 12.95
N SER A 53 11.81 13.72 11.75
CA SER A 53 13.25 13.58 11.55
C SER A 53 14.03 14.81 11.99
N SER A 54 13.41 15.99 11.96
CA SER A 54 13.97 17.20 12.55
C SER A 54 13.09 17.60 13.72
N ILE A 55 13.69 18.08 14.79
CA ILE A 55 12.95 18.48 15.99
C ILE A 55 12.07 19.68 15.64
N ARG A 56 10.77 19.51 15.78
CA ARG A 56 9.82 20.57 15.52
C ARG A 56 8.49 20.25 16.21
N ASP A 57 7.69 21.29 16.44
CA ASP A 57 6.32 21.12 16.92
C ASP A 57 5.48 20.53 15.79
N VAL A 58 4.68 19.51 16.10
CA VAL A 58 3.84 18.85 15.10
C VAL A 58 2.38 19.01 15.51
N TYR A 59 1.58 19.55 14.60
CA TYR A 59 0.14 19.74 14.80
C TYR A 59 -0.62 18.85 13.82
N ILE A 60 -1.73 18.29 14.28
CA ILE A 60 -2.62 17.49 13.45
C ILE A 60 -3.99 18.16 13.46
N VAL A 61 -4.44 18.58 12.29
CA VAL A 61 -5.74 19.22 12.09
C VAL A 61 -6.67 18.22 11.42
N ARG A 62 -7.90 18.09 11.90
CA ARG A 62 -8.89 17.19 11.33
C ARG A 62 -9.83 17.96 10.40
N SER A 63 -10.01 17.45 9.19
CA SER A 63 -10.72 18.18 8.14
C SER A 63 -11.53 17.25 7.23
N GLY A 64 -12.72 17.70 6.86
CA GLY A 64 -13.53 17.04 5.82
C GLY A 64 -13.16 17.47 4.42
N ASP A 65 -12.35 18.53 4.27
CA ASP A 65 -11.88 19.03 2.98
C ASP A 65 -10.42 19.44 3.13
N ARG A 66 -9.57 18.45 3.17
CA ARG A 66 -8.18 18.60 3.60
C ARG A 66 -7.38 19.63 2.80
N GLU A 67 -7.52 19.62 1.48
CA GLU A 67 -6.73 20.56 0.66
C GLU A 67 -7.15 22.00 0.87
N ASN A 68 -8.44 22.24 0.81
CA ASN A 68 -8.94 23.61 0.95
C ASN A 68 -8.66 24.15 2.36
N ASP A 69 -8.84 23.31 3.36
CA ASP A 69 -8.56 23.72 4.75
C ASP A 69 -7.07 23.95 4.97
N ARG A 70 -6.22 23.08 4.39
CA ARG A 70 -4.77 23.29 4.46
C ARG A 70 -4.38 24.63 3.83
N ASP A 71 -4.92 24.90 2.65
CA ASP A 71 -4.60 26.14 1.95
C ASP A 71 -5.09 27.36 2.76
N GLU A 72 -6.24 27.25 3.40
CA GLU A 72 -6.75 28.32 4.27
C GLU A 72 -5.83 28.54 5.47
N ILE A 73 -5.38 27.46 6.10
CA ILE A 73 -4.43 27.57 7.22
C ILE A 73 -3.14 28.26 6.75
N LEU A 74 -2.65 27.88 5.57
CA LEU A 74 -1.45 28.51 5.02
C LEU A 74 -1.66 30.01 4.80
N ARG A 75 -2.82 30.41 4.28
CA ARG A 75 -3.16 31.82 4.11
C ARG A 75 -3.21 32.54 5.47
N ASN A 76 -3.84 31.92 6.46
CA ASN A 76 -3.94 32.51 7.80
C ASN A 76 -2.56 32.71 8.42
N LEU A 77 -1.65 31.75 8.25
CA LEU A 77 -0.28 31.89 8.74
C LEU A 77 0.41 33.09 8.08
N LYS A 78 0.28 33.21 6.77
CA LYS A 78 0.89 34.30 6.03
C LYS A 78 0.31 35.67 6.41
N GLN A 79 -1.00 35.72 6.61
CA GLN A 79 -1.66 36.94 7.05
C GLN A 79 -1.16 37.41 8.42
N GLN A 80 -0.78 36.48 9.27
CA GLN A 80 -0.24 36.81 10.59
C GLN A 80 1.29 36.97 10.58
N GLY A 81 1.89 36.97 9.38
CA GLY A 81 3.33 37.20 9.25
C GLY A 81 4.17 36.01 9.66
N ILE A 82 3.58 34.83 9.76
CA ILE A 82 4.30 33.60 10.15
C ILE A 82 4.88 32.97 8.90
N LYS A 83 6.21 32.79 8.88
CA LYS A 83 6.92 32.19 7.75
C LYS A 83 6.50 30.74 7.59
N SER A 84 5.93 30.40 6.43
CA SER A 84 5.38 29.07 6.20
C SER A 84 5.29 28.76 4.71
N ALA A 85 5.35 27.47 4.38
CA ALA A 85 5.24 26.98 3.02
C ALA A 85 4.84 25.51 3.05
N LEU A 86 4.41 25.00 1.91
CA LEU A 86 4.12 23.57 1.82
C LEU A 86 5.41 22.76 1.96
N GLY A 87 5.37 21.75 2.79
CA GLY A 87 6.46 20.81 2.99
C GLY A 87 6.29 19.56 2.15
N THR A 88 7.17 18.60 2.37
CA THR A 88 7.11 17.29 1.72
C THR A 88 7.00 16.20 2.78
N SER A 89 6.19 15.19 2.47
CA SER A 89 6.03 14.04 3.34
C SER A 89 5.38 12.91 2.55
N SER A 90 5.21 11.77 3.19
CA SER A 90 4.49 10.64 2.60
C SER A 90 2.97 10.79 2.71
N SER A 91 2.49 11.84 3.36
CA SER A 91 1.04 12.10 3.45
C SER A 91 0.44 12.41 2.09
N SER A 92 -0.83 12.02 1.91
CA SER A 92 -1.54 12.28 0.66
C SER A 92 -1.79 13.76 0.42
N VAL A 93 -1.76 14.56 1.48
CA VAL A 93 -1.84 16.02 1.41
C VAL A 93 -0.55 16.57 2.00
N ASP A 94 0.15 17.39 1.24
CA ASP A 94 1.42 17.98 1.73
C ASP A 94 1.17 18.77 3.02
N PRO A 95 2.04 18.61 4.01
CA PRO A 95 1.91 19.39 5.25
C PRO A 95 2.38 20.82 5.04
N ILE A 96 2.10 21.67 6.04
CA ILE A 96 2.65 23.02 6.10
C ILE A 96 3.87 22.98 7.04
N ASP A 97 5.00 23.48 6.57
CA ASP A 97 6.19 23.68 7.38
C ASP A 97 6.40 25.17 7.60
N GLY A 98 6.84 25.53 8.79
CA GLY A 98 7.12 26.92 9.07
C GLY A 98 7.99 27.12 10.30
N THR A 99 8.21 28.39 10.61
CA THR A 99 8.95 28.80 11.80
C THR A 99 8.23 29.95 12.45
N ILE A 100 8.28 29.98 13.78
CA ILE A 100 7.84 31.12 14.56
C ILE A 100 8.94 31.39 15.58
N GLY A 101 9.55 32.57 15.46
CA GLY A 101 10.81 32.81 16.17
C GLY A 101 11.86 31.84 15.65
N PHE A 102 12.49 31.10 16.54
CA PHE A 102 13.47 30.08 16.17
C PHE A 102 12.89 28.65 16.29
N ARG A 103 11.59 28.52 16.53
CA ARG A 103 10.94 27.22 16.65
C ARG A 103 10.35 26.81 15.31
N LYS A 104 10.58 25.57 14.92
CA LYS A 104 10.04 24.99 13.70
C LYS A 104 8.73 24.28 14.02
N PHE A 105 7.82 24.28 13.05
CA PHE A 105 6.58 23.52 13.20
C PHE A 105 6.21 22.85 11.89
N ARG A 106 5.39 21.81 12.01
CA ARG A 106 4.77 21.15 10.86
C ARG A 106 3.30 20.92 11.19
N ILE A 107 2.41 21.23 10.25
CA ILE A 107 0.98 21.00 10.39
C ILE A 107 0.56 19.95 9.36
N PHE A 108 0.02 18.84 9.84
CA PHE A 108 -0.62 17.83 9.00
C PHE A 108 -2.12 18.06 9.03
N VAL A 109 -2.76 18.05 7.85
CA VAL A 109 -4.21 18.09 7.77
C VAL A 109 -4.69 16.69 7.38
N LYS A 110 -5.38 16.04 8.31
CA LYS A 110 -5.77 14.64 8.21
C LYS A 110 -7.30 14.52 8.15
N PRO A 111 -7.82 13.35 7.71
CA PRO A 111 -9.28 13.19 7.62
C PRO A 111 -9.98 13.40 8.96
N LYS A 112 -11.21 13.88 8.89
CA LYS A 112 -12.02 14.17 10.07
C LYS A 112 -12.20 12.95 10.98
N SER A 113 -12.39 11.78 10.39
CA SER A 113 -12.54 10.53 11.13
C SER A 113 -11.27 10.11 11.87
N GLY A 114 -10.17 10.74 11.54
CA GLY A 114 -8.91 10.62 12.27
C GLY A 114 -8.40 9.21 12.42
N GLY A 115 -7.98 8.57 11.44
CA GLY A 115 -7.45 7.25 11.59
C GLY A 115 -7.20 6.59 10.26
N MET A 116 -7.32 5.30 10.29
CA MET A 116 -7.06 4.45 9.15
C MET A 116 -8.10 4.68 8.05
N GLN A 117 -7.66 4.81 6.81
CA GLN A 117 -8.60 4.89 5.68
C GLN A 117 -9.32 3.56 5.52
N GLU A 118 -10.52 3.60 4.92
CA GLU A 118 -11.35 2.39 4.79
C GLU A 118 -10.62 1.25 4.07
N THR A 119 -9.84 1.56 3.04
CA THR A 119 -9.09 0.51 2.34
C THR A 119 -8.07 -0.17 3.24
N THR A 120 -7.38 0.62 4.07
CA THR A 120 -6.42 0.08 5.03
C THR A 120 -7.14 -0.69 6.14
N LEU A 121 -8.27 -0.16 6.61
CA LEU A 121 -9.08 -0.84 7.62
C LEU A 121 -9.56 -2.19 7.10
N ASN A 122 -10.09 -2.23 5.89
CA ASN A 122 -10.59 -3.47 5.30
C ASN A 122 -9.48 -4.52 5.15
N SER A 123 -8.29 -4.09 4.72
CA SER A 123 -7.14 -4.99 4.66
C SER A 123 -6.75 -5.48 6.05
N SER A 124 -6.73 -4.57 7.02
CA SER A 124 -6.35 -4.92 8.39
C SER A 124 -7.30 -5.94 9.01
N ILE A 125 -8.60 -5.83 8.72
CA ILE A 125 -9.57 -6.79 9.25
C ILE A 125 -9.20 -8.22 8.81
N THR A 126 -8.90 -8.40 7.52
CA THR A 126 -8.64 -9.74 7.00
C THR A 126 -7.21 -10.21 7.24
N GLU A 127 -6.28 -9.29 7.49
CA GLU A 127 -4.86 -9.64 7.67
C GLU A 127 -4.44 -9.63 9.13
N LEU A 128 -4.81 -8.59 9.88
CA LEU A 128 -4.37 -8.44 11.26
C LEU A 128 -5.22 -9.22 12.26
N PHE A 129 -6.54 -9.16 12.11
CA PHE A 129 -7.43 -9.75 13.12
C PHE A 129 -7.23 -11.26 13.28
N PRO A 130 -7.01 -12.03 12.19
CA PRO A 130 -6.70 -13.44 12.36
C PRO A 130 -5.39 -13.65 13.15
N CYS A 131 -4.38 -12.80 12.95
CA CYS A 131 -3.13 -12.90 13.71
C CYS A 131 -3.38 -12.68 15.21
N ILE A 132 -4.19 -11.68 15.55
CA ILE A 132 -4.52 -11.38 16.94
C ILE A 132 -5.24 -12.57 17.59
N ALA A 133 -6.27 -13.09 16.91
CA ALA A 133 -7.05 -14.21 17.45
C ALA A 133 -6.18 -15.45 17.62
N PHE A 134 -5.32 -15.74 16.63
CA PHE A 134 -4.41 -16.88 16.71
C PHE A 134 -3.46 -16.73 17.89
N GLU A 135 -2.85 -15.56 18.05
CA GLU A 135 -1.90 -15.32 19.15
C GLU A 135 -2.56 -15.49 20.51
N LYS A 136 -3.81 -15.04 20.64
CA LYS A 136 -4.55 -15.11 21.90
C LYS A 136 -5.32 -16.43 22.07
N LYS A 137 -5.18 -17.33 21.11
CA LYS A 137 -5.85 -18.64 21.12
C LYS A 137 -7.37 -18.51 21.21
N TYR A 138 -7.90 -17.49 20.57
CA TYR A 138 -9.34 -17.22 20.56
C TYR A 138 -9.98 -17.76 19.29
N LYS A 139 -11.11 -18.47 19.44
CA LYS A 139 -11.84 -19.03 18.31
C LYS A 139 -13.24 -18.41 18.29
N PRO A 140 -13.46 -17.39 17.45
CA PRO A 140 -14.76 -16.73 17.39
C PRO A 140 -15.82 -17.62 16.77
N SER A 141 -17.05 -17.53 17.28
CA SER A 141 -18.20 -18.24 16.72
C SER A 141 -18.81 -17.46 15.56
N ASN A 142 -18.71 -16.14 15.57
CA ASN A 142 -19.36 -15.28 14.58
C ASN A 142 -18.70 -13.90 14.59
N PRO A 143 -19.02 -13.05 13.61
CA PRO A 143 -18.42 -11.71 13.57
C PRO A 143 -18.67 -10.86 14.81
N THR A 144 -19.83 -10.95 15.42
CA THR A 144 -20.17 -10.15 16.60
C THR A 144 -19.27 -10.53 17.77
N ASP A 145 -19.11 -11.83 18.04
CA ASP A 145 -18.22 -12.32 19.10
C ASP A 145 -16.78 -11.89 18.84
N PHE A 146 -16.36 -11.98 17.58
CA PHE A 146 -14.99 -11.62 17.20
C PHE A 146 -14.73 -10.13 17.45
N HIS A 147 -15.67 -9.29 17.03
CA HIS A 147 -15.55 -7.84 17.23
C HIS A 147 -15.44 -7.50 18.71
N LYS A 148 -16.31 -8.12 19.52
CA LYS A 148 -16.31 -7.90 20.97
C LYS A 148 -14.96 -8.29 21.58
N PHE A 149 -14.43 -9.44 21.19
CA PHE A 149 -13.11 -9.90 21.67
C PHE A 149 -12.02 -8.89 21.30
N LEU A 150 -12.03 -8.40 20.04
CA LEU A 150 -10.99 -7.50 19.56
C LEU A 150 -11.01 -6.15 20.30
N LEU A 151 -12.19 -5.67 20.69
CA LEU A 151 -12.30 -4.43 21.45
C LEU A 151 -11.69 -4.56 22.87
N ASP A 152 -11.68 -5.78 23.43
CA ASP A 152 -11.18 -6.02 24.77
C ASP A 152 -9.71 -6.42 24.82
N VAL A 153 -9.11 -6.71 23.68
CA VAL A 153 -7.72 -7.19 23.66
C VAL A 153 -6.73 -6.04 23.94
N ASP A 154 -5.70 -6.35 24.72
CA ASP A 154 -4.62 -5.37 24.96
C ASP A 154 -3.66 -5.36 23.77
N VAL A 155 -3.85 -4.39 22.89
CA VAL A 155 -3.07 -4.29 21.66
C VAL A 155 -1.56 -4.17 21.95
N LYS A 156 -1.20 -3.51 23.06
CA LYS A 156 0.21 -3.30 23.40
C LYS A 156 0.93 -4.60 23.75
N SER A 157 0.20 -5.63 24.15
CA SER A 157 0.78 -6.92 24.52
C SER A 157 0.98 -7.85 23.33
N LEU A 158 0.57 -7.44 22.13
CA LEU A 158 0.60 -8.32 20.96
C LEU A 158 1.99 -8.45 20.36
N ASN A 159 2.39 -9.66 20.01
CA ASN A 159 3.62 -9.95 19.28
C ASN A 159 3.41 -9.99 17.77
N CYS A 160 2.20 -10.32 17.33
CA CYS A 160 1.89 -10.45 15.91
C CYS A 160 1.96 -9.12 15.14
N VAL A 161 2.02 -8.02 15.87
CA VAL A 161 2.11 -6.68 15.28
C VAL A 161 3.48 -6.12 15.62
N HIS A 162 4.23 -5.68 14.62
CA HIS A 162 5.50 -5.02 14.85
C HIS A 162 5.27 -3.80 15.76
N LYS A 163 6.20 -3.54 16.68
CA LYS A 163 6.03 -2.47 17.67
C LYS A 163 5.67 -1.13 17.04
N LYS A 164 6.18 -0.86 15.85
CA LYS A 164 5.87 0.38 15.13
C LYS A 164 4.43 0.46 14.66
N ASP A 165 3.73 -0.68 14.64
CA ASP A 165 2.37 -0.76 14.10
C ASP A 165 1.32 -0.86 15.19
N VAL A 166 1.71 -0.74 16.46
CA VAL A 166 0.76 -0.86 17.58
C VAL A 166 -0.35 0.20 17.47
N VAL A 167 0.02 1.43 17.10
CA VAL A 167 -0.96 2.51 16.97
C VAL A 167 -1.95 2.19 15.86
N ALA A 168 -1.46 1.72 14.71
CA ALA A 168 -2.33 1.37 13.59
C ALA A 168 -3.25 0.22 13.95
N ALA A 169 -2.75 -0.78 14.66
CA ALA A 169 -3.55 -1.91 15.12
C ALA A 169 -4.66 -1.44 16.07
N GLN A 170 -4.30 -0.57 17.00
CA GLN A 170 -5.25 -0.03 17.96
C GLN A 170 -6.37 0.75 17.26
N GLU A 171 -6.01 1.58 16.30
CA GLU A 171 -7.00 2.34 15.52
C GLU A 171 -7.91 1.40 14.72
N THR A 172 -7.33 0.33 14.17
CA THR A 172 -8.09 -0.65 13.40
C THR A 172 -9.16 -1.29 14.28
N ILE A 173 -8.78 -1.73 15.47
CA ILE A 173 -9.72 -2.38 16.39
C ILE A 173 -10.82 -1.40 16.81
N ASN A 174 -10.43 -0.17 17.13
CA ASN A 174 -11.38 0.83 17.64
C ASN A 174 -12.36 1.32 16.57
N LYS A 175 -12.00 1.23 15.30
CA LYS A 175 -12.82 1.73 14.20
C LYS A 175 -13.36 0.64 13.29
N ALA A 176 -13.22 -0.62 13.69
CA ALA A 176 -13.61 -1.74 12.85
C ALA A 176 -15.10 -1.70 12.48
N ASP A 177 -15.94 -1.21 13.39
CA ASP A 177 -17.38 -1.16 13.16
C ASP A 177 -17.81 -0.08 12.17
N THR A 178 -16.89 0.80 11.75
CA THR A 178 -17.24 1.86 10.79
C THR A 178 -16.98 1.46 9.34
N SER A 179 -16.40 0.31 9.11
CA SER A 179 -16.11 -0.16 7.77
C SER A 179 -17.40 -0.63 7.08
N SER A 180 -17.56 -0.26 5.80
CA SER A 180 -18.64 -0.83 5.00
C SER A 180 -18.40 -2.33 4.84
N LYS A 181 -19.46 -3.11 4.83
CA LYS A 181 -19.36 -4.58 4.73
C LYS A 181 -18.54 -5.18 5.86
N PHE A 182 -18.60 -4.57 7.03
CA PHE A 182 -17.78 -5.01 8.17
C PHE A 182 -18.02 -6.50 8.51
N ASP A 183 -19.27 -6.93 8.57
CA ASP A 183 -19.57 -8.33 8.91
C ASP A 183 -19.00 -9.31 7.90
N GLU A 184 -19.09 -8.97 6.60
CA GLU A 184 -18.53 -9.81 5.54
C GLU A 184 -17.00 -9.92 5.70
N LYS A 185 -16.34 -8.80 6.02
CA LYS A 185 -14.90 -8.80 6.23
C LYS A 185 -14.52 -9.60 7.47
N MET A 186 -15.32 -9.50 8.53
CA MET A 186 -15.08 -10.28 9.75
C MET A 186 -15.26 -11.78 9.52
N GLU A 187 -16.22 -12.17 8.68
CA GLU A 187 -16.34 -13.57 8.29
C GLU A 187 -15.11 -14.06 7.55
N ASN A 188 -14.59 -13.22 6.63
CA ASN A 188 -13.36 -13.57 5.93
C ASN A 188 -12.20 -13.73 6.91
N ALA A 189 -12.12 -12.88 7.93
CA ALA A 189 -11.10 -13.00 8.97
C ALA A 189 -11.22 -14.34 9.72
N ILE A 190 -12.45 -14.77 9.98
CA ILE A 190 -12.68 -16.08 10.62
C ILE A 190 -12.18 -17.20 9.71
N GLY A 191 -12.41 -17.08 8.39
CA GLY A 191 -11.91 -18.06 7.43
C GLY A 191 -10.39 -18.15 7.43
N ILE A 192 -9.71 -17.00 7.46
CA ILE A 192 -8.24 -16.97 7.50
C ILE A 192 -7.73 -17.56 8.82
N LEU A 193 -8.40 -17.26 9.92
CA LEU A 193 -8.05 -17.86 11.23
C LEU A 193 -8.20 -19.39 11.17
N GLY A 194 -9.23 -19.86 10.47
CA GLY A 194 -9.43 -21.30 10.27
C GLY A 194 -8.22 -21.93 9.58
N TYR A 195 -7.69 -21.23 8.58
CA TYR A 195 -6.45 -21.69 7.93
C TYR A 195 -5.29 -21.77 8.93
N LEU A 196 -5.09 -20.72 9.72
CA LEU A 196 -3.99 -20.69 10.69
C LEU A 196 -4.11 -21.85 11.69
N ASN A 197 -5.30 -22.11 12.19
CA ASN A 197 -5.53 -23.19 13.15
C ASN A 197 -5.28 -24.56 12.51
N GLN A 198 -5.72 -24.75 11.26
CA GLN A 198 -5.47 -26.01 10.54
C GLN A 198 -3.97 -26.18 10.28
N GLU A 199 -3.30 -25.11 9.86
CA GLU A 199 -1.86 -25.17 9.62
C GLU A 199 -1.11 -25.52 10.89
N ASN A 200 -1.54 -24.95 12.02
CA ASN A 200 -0.91 -25.23 13.32
C ASN A 200 -1.05 -26.71 13.74
N GLU A 201 -2.12 -27.36 13.31
CA GLU A 201 -2.28 -28.80 13.55
C GLU A 201 -1.33 -29.61 12.66
N ASN A 202 -1.10 -29.16 11.43
CA ASN A 202 -0.21 -29.85 10.49
C ASN A 202 1.27 -29.64 10.83
N LYS A 203 1.62 -28.41 11.20
CA LYS A 203 2.99 -28.06 11.57
C LYS A 203 2.94 -26.93 12.60
N LYS A 204 3.45 -27.19 13.79
CA LYS A 204 3.33 -26.25 14.91
C LYS A 204 3.90 -24.87 14.59
N ILE A 205 3.09 -23.85 14.82
CA ILE A 205 3.41 -22.47 14.57
C ILE A 205 3.92 -21.84 15.87
N LYS A 206 5.08 -21.18 15.77
CA LYS A 206 5.65 -20.45 16.89
C LYS A 206 5.00 -19.06 17.00
N ASP A 207 5.01 -18.31 15.91
CA ASP A 207 4.45 -16.96 15.88
C ASP A 207 3.84 -16.66 14.51
N VAL A 208 2.88 -15.76 14.51
CA VAL A 208 2.28 -15.23 13.28
C VAL A 208 2.46 -13.71 13.32
N TYR A 209 2.81 -13.12 12.19
CA TYR A 209 3.08 -11.69 12.10
C TYR A 209 2.25 -11.03 11.01
N TRP A 210 1.76 -9.82 11.30
CA TRP A 210 1.12 -8.98 10.29
C TRP A 210 2.22 -8.17 9.61
N GLY A 211 2.33 -8.29 8.29
CA GLY A 211 3.41 -7.70 7.54
C GLY A 211 2.98 -6.68 6.50
N TYR A 212 2.04 -5.79 6.83
CA TYR A 212 1.46 -4.89 5.85
C TYR A 212 2.38 -3.78 5.35
N ARG A 213 3.50 -3.52 6.04
CA ARG A 213 4.49 -2.53 5.63
C ARG A 213 5.87 -3.17 5.48
N SER A 214 6.71 -2.53 4.66
CA SER A 214 8.11 -2.98 4.57
C SER A 214 8.79 -3.01 5.93
N SER A 215 8.50 -2.01 6.77
CA SER A 215 9.12 -1.90 8.08
C SER A 215 8.54 -2.88 9.10
N SER A 216 7.44 -3.55 8.80
CA SER A 216 6.80 -4.47 9.73
C SER A 216 7.03 -5.94 9.36
N LYS A 217 7.80 -6.22 8.31
CA LYS A 217 8.16 -7.60 8.00
C LYS A 217 9.00 -8.18 9.12
N PRO A 218 8.80 -9.44 9.49
CA PRO A 218 9.61 -10.05 10.54
C PRO A 218 11.09 -10.18 10.14
N PRO A 219 11.99 -10.31 11.10
CA PRO A 219 13.41 -10.46 10.79
C PRO A 219 13.68 -11.60 9.84
N GLY A 220 14.54 -11.35 8.85
CA GLY A 220 14.87 -12.34 7.85
C GLY A 220 13.98 -12.32 6.62
N VAL A 221 12.90 -11.54 6.63
CA VAL A 221 12.00 -11.40 5.49
C VAL A 221 12.32 -10.09 4.76
N PRO A 222 12.57 -10.15 3.44
CA PRO A 222 12.81 -8.91 2.69
C PRO A 222 11.63 -7.95 2.78
N GLY A 223 11.91 -6.65 2.87
CA GLY A 223 10.88 -5.63 3.01
C GLY A 223 9.89 -5.61 1.84
N ASN A 224 10.31 -6.07 0.66
CA ASN A 224 9.45 -6.11 -0.53
C ASN A 224 8.72 -7.44 -0.71
N HIS A 225 8.80 -8.34 0.26
CA HIS A 225 8.14 -9.64 0.18
C HIS A 225 6.62 -9.43 0.03
N PRO A 226 5.96 -10.19 -0.84
CA PRO A 226 4.53 -9.98 -1.12
C PRO A 226 3.58 -10.49 -0.05
N GLY A 227 4.05 -11.20 0.95
CA GLY A 227 3.18 -11.73 2.00
C GLY A 227 2.49 -10.64 2.79
N ASP A 228 1.22 -10.85 3.09
CA ASP A 228 0.44 -9.97 3.96
C ASP A 228 0.57 -10.40 5.41
N MET A 229 0.89 -11.65 5.63
CA MET A 229 1.03 -12.28 6.92
C MET A 229 2.21 -13.24 6.82
N PHE A 230 2.89 -13.48 7.94
CA PHE A 230 4.04 -14.38 7.99
C PHE A 230 3.90 -15.36 9.13
N ILE A 231 4.16 -16.63 8.84
CA ILE A 231 4.10 -17.71 9.82
C ILE A 231 5.54 -18.13 10.10
N GLU A 232 5.90 -18.10 11.38
CA GLU A 232 7.18 -18.63 11.85
C GLU A 232 6.93 -19.96 12.53
N TYR A 233 7.62 -21.01 12.08
CA TYR A 233 7.52 -22.32 12.71
C TYR A 233 8.62 -22.51 13.75
N PHE A 234 8.46 -23.51 14.61
CA PHE A 234 9.45 -23.77 15.66
C PHE A 234 10.81 -24.18 15.10
N ASP A 235 10.85 -24.72 13.89
CA ASP A 235 12.11 -25.06 13.22
C ASP A 235 12.78 -23.85 12.56
N LYS A 236 12.25 -22.65 12.82
CA LYS A 236 12.73 -21.37 12.30
C LYS A 236 12.42 -21.11 10.83
N GLN A 237 11.73 -22.03 10.16
CA GLN A 237 11.26 -21.76 8.80
C GLN A 237 10.19 -20.67 8.83
N MET A 238 10.16 -19.88 7.76
CA MET A 238 9.21 -18.78 7.62
C MET A 238 8.39 -18.99 6.35
N LEU A 239 7.07 -18.76 6.46
CA LEU A 239 6.16 -18.86 5.32
C LEU A 239 5.41 -17.55 5.17
N GLY A 240 5.47 -16.95 3.97
CA GLY A 240 4.68 -15.79 3.64
C GLY A 240 3.30 -16.22 3.14
N VAL A 241 2.27 -15.54 3.60
CA VAL A 241 0.90 -15.82 3.18
C VAL A 241 0.32 -14.56 2.54
N SER A 242 0.00 -14.65 1.26
CA SER A 242 -0.72 -13.60 0.57
C SER A 242 -2.21 -13.89 0.72
N LEU A 243 -2.96 -12.92 1.21
CA LEU A 243 -4.36 -13.13 1.57
C LEU A 243 -5.29 -12.47 0.55
N LYS A 244 -6.30 -13.21 0.15
CA LYS A 244 -7.35 -12.71 -0.75
C LYS A 244 -8.70 -12.95 -0.09
N ALA A 245 -9.66 -12.11 -0.41
CA ALA A 245 -11.01 -12.24 0.11
C ALA A 245 -11.99 -11.96 -1.02
N GLY A 246 -13.08 -12.67 -1.02
CA GLY A 246 -14.11 -12.47 -2.03
C GLY A 246 -14.80 -13.75 -2.43
N GLY A 247 -15.69 -13.64 -3.37
CA GLY A 247 -16.45 -14.79 -3.87
C GLY A 247 -15.61 -15.71 -4.73
N LYS A 248 -16.16 -16.88 -5.01
CA LYS A 248 -15.48 -17.89 -5.81
C LYS A 248 -15.10 -17.41 -7.22
N LYS A 249 -15.83 -16.42 -7.73
CA LYS A 249 -15.60 -15.90 -9.09
C LYS A 249 -14.59 -14.76 -9.14
N THR A 250 -14.04 -14.35 -8.00
CA THR A 250 -13.04 -13.28 -7.98
C THR A 250 -11.76 -13.77 -8.66
N SER A 251 -11.28 -13.06 -9.66
CA SER A 251 -10.05 -13.43 -10.33
C SER A 251 -8.84 -13.18 -9.41
N GLU A 252 -7.91 -14.10 -9.43
CA GLU A 252 -6.74 -14.10 -8.56
C GLU A 252 -5.53 -14.63 -9.32
N PRO A 253 -4.35 -14.26 -8.91
CA PRO A 253 -3.99 -13.16 -8.03
C PRO A 253 -3.98 -11.81 -8.74
N GLN A 254 -3.88 -10.74 -7.98
CA GLN A 254 -3.75 -9.41 -8.54
C GLN A 254 -2.44 -8.80 -8.05
N LEU A 255 -1.64 -8.34 -8.98
CA LEU A 255 -0.39 -7.66 -8.70
C LEU A 255 -0.49 -6.20 -9.08
N ASN A 256 0.00 -5.32 -8.22
CA ASN A 256 0.17 -3.90 -8.55
C ASN A 256 1.65 -3.58 -8.45
N THR A 257 2.20 -2.98 -9.49
CA THR A 257 3.59 -2.59 -9.52
C THR A 257 3.76 -1.30 -10.33
N TYR A 258 4.94 -0.72 -10.29
CA TYR A 258 5.25 0.46 -11.09
C TYR A 258 5.75 0.03 -12.47
N VAL A 259 5.34 0.76 -13.49
CA VAL A 259 5.71 0.44 -14.87
C VAL A 259 7.23 0.52 -15.06
N GLY A 260 7.89 1.49 -14.41
CA GLY A 260 9.35 1.57 -14.48
C GLY A 260 10.02 0.27 -14.01
N ARG A 261 9.46 -0.38 -13.00
CA ARG A 261 9.98 -1.65 -12.52
C ARG A 261 9.87 -2.75 -13.59
N VAL A 262 8.79 -2.71 -14.39
CA VAL A 262 8.63 -3.68 -15.49
C VAL A 262 9.79 -3.54 -16.47
N PHE A 263 10.10 -2.31 -16.88
CA PHE A 263 11.21 -2.06 -17.80
C PHE A 263 12.56 -2.50 -17.20
N ASP A 264 12.73 -2.30 -15.89
CA ASP A 264 13.95 -2.73 -15.19
C ASP A 264 14.11 -4.25 -15.25
N VAL A 265 13.03 -4.99 -15.04
CA VAL A 265 13.07 -6.47 -15.09
C VAL A 265 13.45 -6.93 -16.49
N PHE A 266 12.97 -6.24 -17.52
CA PHE A 266 13.34 -6.56 -18.92
C PHE A 266 14.74 -6.05 -19.26
N LYS A 267 15.38 -5.30 -18.37
CA LYS A 267 16.68 -4.63 -18.63
C LYS A 267 16.58 -3.71 -19.85
N ASP A 268 15.43 -3.07 -20.00
CA ASP A 268 15.14 -2.18 -21.12
C ASP A 268 15.24 -0.74 -20.63
N ARG A 269 16.07 0.07 -21.29
CA ARG A 269 16.38 1.44 -20.88
C ARG A 269 15.52 2.49 -21.56
N THR A 270 14.47 2.09 -22.26
CA THR A 270 13.65 3.03 -23.04
C THR A 270 12.52 3.69 -22.25
N TYR A 271 12.34 3.32 -20.97
CA TYR A 271 11.26 3.88 -20.19
C TYR A 271 11.31 5.41 -20.10
N GLY A 272 12.51 5.96 -19.88
CA GLY A 272 12.68 7.42 -19.85
C GLY A 272 12.27 8.10 -21.13
N LYS A 273 12.59 7.50 -22.27
CA LYS A 273 12.19 8.04 -23.58
C LYS A 273 10.66 8.01 -23.73
N LEU A 274 10.02 6.96 -23.25
CA LEU A 274 8.58 6.84 -23.30
C LEU A 274 7.89 7.93 -22.48
N ILE A 275 8.41 8.19 -21.29
CA ILE A 275 7.92 9.26 -20.41
C ILE A 275 8.06 10.60 -21.10
N LYS A 276 9.24 10.89 -21.70
CA LYS A 276 9.47 12.14 -22.40
C LYS A 276 8.54 12.31 -23.59
N LYS A 277 8.29 11.22 -24.33
CA LYS A 277 7.36 11.23 -25.46
C LYS A 277 5.96 11.58 -24.99
N ALA A 278 5.50 10.95 -23.91
CA ALA A 278 4.18 11.20 -23.36
C ALA A 278 4.02 12.66 -22.93
N HIS A 279 5.05 13.21 -22.27
CA HIS A 279 5.04 14.62 -21.86
C HIS A 279 4.97 15.53 -23.09
N LYS A 280 5.84 15.30 -24.07
CA LYS A 280 5.94 16.15 -25.24
C LYS A 280 4.68 16.11 -26.10
N GLU A 281 4.13 14.91 -26.31
CA GLU A 281 2.98 14.75 -27.21
C GLU A 281 1.65 15.10 -26.56
N VAL A 282 1.57 15.07 -25.24
CA VAL A 282 0.28 15.23 -24.56
C VAL A 282 0.28 16.43 -23.63
N TYR A 283 0.97 16.32 -22.50
CA TYR A 283 0.80 17.32 -21.44
C TYR A 283 1.45 18.67 -21.78
N SER A 284 2.47 18.69 -22.62
CA SER A 284 3.06 19.97 -23.04
C SER A 284 2.08 20.85 -23.84
N LYS A 285 0.99 20.26 -24.32
CA LYS A 285 -0.07 21.03 -25.01
C LYS A 285 -0.91 21.86 -24.04
N ILE A 286 -0.82 21.57 -22.75
CA ILE A 286 -1.54 22.34 -21.73
C ILE A 286 -0.77 23.63 -21.48
N PRO A 287 -1.45 24.80 -21.53
CA PRO A 287 -0.75 26.08 -21.33
C PRO A 287 0.01 26.11 -20.01
N GLY A 288 1.25 26.55 -20.06
CA GLY A 288 2.13 26.68 -18.91
C GLY A 288 2.95 25.43 -18.59
N ILE A 289 2.74 24.32 -19.30
CA ILE A 289 3.46 23.07 -19.04
C ILE A 289 4.67 22.93 -19.98
N SER A 290 4.73 23.71 -21.03
CA SER A 290 5.81 23.62 -22.01
C SER A 290 7.18 23.69 -21.34
N GLY A 291 8.05 22.75 -21.67
CA GLY A 291 9.41 22.72 -21.15
C GLY A 291 9.56 22.04 -19.80
N ALA A 292 8.48 21.55 -19.22
CA ALA A 292 8.56 20.85 -17.94
C ALA A 292 9.44 19.60 -18.06
N LYS A 293 10.42 19.48 -17.19
CA LYS A 293 11.33 18.32 -17.20
C LYS A 293 10.74 17.12 -16.50
N SER A 294 9.98 17.37 -15.44
CA SER A 294 9.37 16.28 -14.67
C SER A 294 8.16 16.79 -13.92
N PHE A 295 7.01 16.74 -14.58
CA PHE A 295 5.79 17.24 -13.96
C PHE A 295 5.33 16.38 -12.77
N ILE A 296 5.81 15.15 -12.65
CA ILE A 296 5.44 14.29 -11.54
C ILE A 296 5.93 14.87 -10.21
N ARG A 297 7.11 15.50 -10.20
CA ARG A 297 7.72 16.04 -8.99
C ARG A 297 7.61 17.55 -8.85
N ASP A 298 7.29 18.24 -9.92
CA ASP A 298 7.26 19.70 -9.94
C ASP A 298 5.91 20.19 -9.43
N LYS A 299 5.90 20.81 -8.25
CA LYS A 299 4.68 21.30 -7.62
C LYS A 299 3.97 22.35 -8.47
N LYS A 300 4.73 23.25 -9.08
CA LYS A 300 4.14 24.29 -9.94
C LYS A 300 3.40 23.67 -11.11
N THR A 301 4.02 22.72 -11.77
CA THR A 301 3.40 22.01 -12.90
C THR A 301 2.14 21.26 -12.45
N LYS A 302 2.19 20.63 -11.29
CA LYS A 302 1.01 19.93 -10.75
C LYS A 302 -0.15 20.88 -10.50
N LEU A 303 0.13 22.05 -9.98
CA LEU A 303 -0.93 23.05 -9.74
C LEU A 303 -1.56 23.52 -11.05
N ILE A 304 -0.74 23.74 -12.09
CA ILE A 304 -1.24 24.10 -13.41
C ILE A 304 -2.15 23.01 -13.97
N LEU A 305 -1.72 21.74 -13.84
CA LEU A 305 -2.52 20.62 -14.32
C LEU A 305 -3.82 20.49 -13.53
N LYS A 306 -3.78 20.69 -12.22
CA LYS A 306 -4.97 20.64 -11.38
C LYS A 306 -5.97 21.71 -11.77
N ASP A 307 -5.49 22.95 -11.97
CA ASP A 307 -6.34 24.04 -12.40
C ASP A 307 -6.95 23.77 -13.78
N PHE A 308 -6.15 23.25 -14.70
CA PHE A 308 -6.62 22.90 -16.04
C PHE A 308 -7.71 21.81 -15.97
N ASP A 309 -7.49 20.77 -15.17
CA ASP A 309 -8.48 19.71 -14.98
C ASP A 309 -9.79 20.27 -14.44
N LYS A 310 -9.71 21.16 -13.43
CA LYS A 310 -10.90 21.77 -12.85
C LYS A 310 -11.70 22.58 -13.87
N LYS A 311 -11.00 23.31 -14.73
CA LYS A 311 -11.64 24.20 -15.71
C LYS A 311 -12.00 23.51 -17.02
N ASN A 312 -11.29 22.44 -17.38
CA ASN A 312 -11.42 21.78 -18.68
C ASN A 312 -11.38 20.26 -18.50
N ASN A 313 -12.29 19.73 -17.71
CA ASN A 313 -12.24 18.33 -17.31
C ASN A 313 -12.29 17.37 -18.51
N GLU A 314 -13.17 17.63 -19.49
CA GLU A 314 -13.27 16.75 -20.66
C GLU A 314 -11.97 16.69 -21.44
N LYS A 315 -11.34 17.85 -21.65
CA LYS A 315 -10.07 17.92 -22.36
C LYS A 315 -8.95 17.24 -21.58
N TYR A 316 -8.96 17.42 -20.27
CA TYR A 316 -7.96 16.77 -19.41
C TYR A 316 -8.11 15.25 -19.45
N GLU A 317 -9.34 14.74 -19.41
CA GLU A 317 -9.61 13.30 -19.54
C GLU A 317 -9.08 12.77 -20.88
N GLU A 318 -9.31 13.51 -21.96
CA GLU A 318 -8.81 13.15 -23.27
C GLU A 318 -7.29 13.06 -23.26
N TYR A 319 -6.62 14.07 -22.72
CA TYR A 319 -5.16 14.08 -22.61
C TYR A 319 -4.65 12.94 -21.72
N TYR A 320 -5.31 12.69 -20.60
CA TYR A 320 -4.94 11.60 -19.73
C TYR A 320 -5.02 10.26 -20.47
N ASN A 321 -6.09 10.05 -21.23
CA ASN A 321 -6.24 8.81 -22.00
C ASN A 321 -5.17 8.68 -23.07
N GLN A 322 -4.79 9.76 -23.73
CA GLN A 322 -3.69 9.75 -24.69
C GLN A 322 -2.37 9.39 -24.00
N TYR A 323 -2.17 9.94 -22.83
CA TYR A 323 -0.98 9.67 -22.01
C TYR A 323 -0.88 8.18 -21.65
N LEU A 324 -1.99 7.60 -21.21
CA LEU A 324 -2.03 6.16 -20.90
C LEU A 324 -1.81 5.33 -22.16
N GLU A 325 -2.35 5.75 -23.29
CA GLU A 325 -2.21 5.00 -24.53
C GLU A 325 -0.76 4.91 -25.01
N ILE A 326 -0.01 5.99 -24.86
CA ILE A 326 1.43 5.98 -25.21
C ILE A 326 2.15 4.92 -24.36
N MET A 327 1.88 4.91 -23.06
CA MET A 327 2.52 3.94 -22.14
C MET A 327 2.05 2.52 -22.46
N ARG A 328 0.75 2.34 -22.71
CA ARG A 328 0.17 1.04 -23.02
C ARG A 328 0.80 0.44 -24.28
N LYS A 329 0.94 1.25 -25.33
CA LYS A 329 1.59 0.81 -26.57
C LYS A 329 3.05 0.44 -26.33
N GLY A 330 3.74 1.22 -25.49
CA GLY A 330 5.12 0.90 -25.13
C GLY A 330 5.25 -0.43 -24.41
N LEU A 331 4.33 -0.73 -23.49
CA LEU A 331 4.32 -2.01 -22.79
C LEU A 331 4.01 -3.17 -23.73
N VAL A 332 3.01 -2.99 -24.62
CA VAL A 332 2.68 -4.03 -25.60
C VAL A 332 3.89 -4.34 -26.46
N ASN A 333 4.58 -3.32 -26.95
CA ASN A 333 5.78 -3.51 -27.76
C ASN A 333 6.89 -4.20 -26.98
N LEU A 334 7.08 -3.81 -25.70
CA LEU A 334 8.10 -4.42 -24.85
C LEU A 334 7.89 -5.92 -24.71
N PHE A 335 6.67 -6.35 -24.42
CA PHE A 335 6.36 -7.75 -24.23
C PHE A 335 6.42 -8.54 -25.54
N ASN A 336 5.97 -7.96 -26.65
CA ASN A 336 6.00 -8.66 -27.93
C ASN A 336 7.40 -8.88 -28.46
N LYS A 337 8.33 -7.97 -28.20
CA LYS A 337 9.69 -8.10 -28.76
C LYS A 337 10.64 -8.92 -27.89
N ASN A 338 10.23 -9.35 -26.71
CA ASN A 338 11.14 -10.03 -25.79
C ASN A 338 10.43 -11.15 -25.03
N LYS A 339 10.39 -12.33 -25.64
CA LYS A 339 9.75 -13.49 -25.03
C LYS A 339 10.40 -13.89 -23.70
N GLN A 340 11.72 -13.92 -23.65
CA GLN A 340 12.42 -14.33 -22.43
C GLN A 340 12.19 -13.31 -21.32
N GLY A 341 12.20 -12.03 -21.66
CA GLY A 341 11.89 -10.98 -20.69
C GLY A 341 10.49 -11.13 -20.12
N SER A 342 9.53 -11.50 -20.98
CA SER A 342 8.15 -11.73 -20.54
C SER A 342 8.06 -12.90 -19.56
N ILE A 343 8.73 -14.00 -19.86
CA ILE A 343 8.78 -15.17 -18.99
C ILE A 343 9.42 -14.80 -17.64
N ASN A 344 10.55 -14.11 -17.70
CA ASN A 344 11.27 -13.69 -16.49
C ASN A 344 10.40 -12.77 -15.63
N TYR A 345 9.67 -11.85 -16.26
CA TYR A 345 8.78 -10.96 -15.53
C TYR A 345 7.70 -11.73 -14.78
N ILE A 346 7.09 -12.71 -15.46
CA ILE A 346 6.03 -13.49 -14.84
C ILE A 346 6.59 -14.28 -13.65
N LYS A 347 7.75 -14.91 -13.83
CA LYS A 347 8.36 -15.69 -12.75
C LYS A 347 8.74 -14.81 -11.55
N SER A 348 9.43 -13.69 -11.80
CA SER A 348 10.00 -12.90 -10.71
C SER A 348 9.02 -11.95 -10.07
N GLU A 349 8.06 -11.44 -10.82
CA GLU A 349 7.18 -10.38 -10.31
C GLU A 349 5.76 -10.85 -10.04
N ILE A 350 5.27 -11.81 -10.81
CA ILE A 350 3.90 -12.29 -10.61
C ILE A 350 3.89 -13.52 -9.71
N LEU A 351 4.68 -14.52 -10.04
CA LEU A 351 4.78 -15.72 -9.21
C LEU A 351 5.62 -15.46 -7.95
N ARG A 352 6.56 -14.55 -8.06
CA ARG A 352 7.43 -14.12 -6.96
C ARG A 352 8.05 -15.30 -6.23
N ASP A 353 8.77 -16.09 -6.98
CA ASP A 353 9.45 -17.25 -6.42
C ASP A 353 10.56 -16.79 -5.50
N ALA A 354 10.35 -16.97 -4.21
CA ALA A 354 11.30 -16.57 -3.18
C ALA A 354 11.67 -17.79 -2.35
N PRO A 355 12.73 -18.50 -2.75
CA PRO A 355 13.05 -19.79 -2.10
C PRO A 355 13.34 -19.70 -0.61
N ASP A 356 13.89 -18.57 -0.13
CA ASP A 356 14.23 -18.43 1.28
C ASP A 356 12.99 -18.24 2.16
N VAL A 357 11.98 -17.52 1.65
CA VAL A 357 10.71 -17.34 2.33
C VAL A 357 9.60 -17.58 1.32
N PRO A 358 9.20 -18.84 1.18
CA PRO A 358 8.17 -19.17 0.18
C PRO A 358 6.85 -18.49 0.49
N THR A 359 6.04 -18.30 -0.54
CA THR A 359 4.76 -17.63 -0.45
C THR A 359 3.65 -18.56 -0.91
N ILE A 360 2.59 -18.63 -0.14
CA ILE A 360 1.35 -19.28 -0.58
C ILE A 360 0.25 -18.23 -0.64
N VAL A 361 -0.82 -18.56 -1.33
CA VAL A 361 -1.98 -17.68 -1.45
C VAL A 361 -3.17 -18.38 -0.79
N ILE A 362 -3.77 -17.72 0.20
CA ILE A 362 -4.96 -18.23 0.89
C ILE A 362 -6.10 -17.28 0.57
N LYS A 363 -7.19 -17.84 0.10
CA LYS A 363 -8.39 -17.06 -0.23
C LYS A 363 -9.49 -17.39 0.78
N ALA A 364 -9.99 -16.34 1.45
CA ALA A 364 -11.14 -16.47 2.33
C ALA A 364 -12.41 -16.47 1.50
N ILE A 365 -13.31 -17.40 1.81
CA ILE A 365 -14.63 -17.51 1.18
C ILE A 365 -15.63 -17.56 2.33
N GLY A 366 -16.10 -16.38 2.76
CA GLY A 366 -16.86 -16.30 4.00
C GLY A 366 -16.01 -16.81 5.16
N SER A 367 -16.59 -17.64 6.01
CA SER A 367 -15.88 -18.20 7.17
C SER A 367 -15.06 -19.43 6.85
N SER A 368 -14.88 -19.75 5.56
CA SER A 368 -14.01 -20.84 5.13
C SER A 368 -12.84 -20.29 4.31
N TYR A 369 -11.97 -21.18 3.84
CA TYR A 369 -10.81 -20.77 3.07
C TYR A 369 -10.43 -21.85 2.07
N GLU A 370 -9.62 -21.44 1.08
CA GLU A 370 -8.99 -22.41 0.17
C GLU A 370 -7.59 -21.90 -0.17
N GLU A 371 -6.69 -22.81 -0.45
CA GLU A 371 -5.36 -22.47 -0.94
C GLU A 371 -5.42 -22.37 -2.47
N VAL A 372 -4.90 -21.28 -3.02
CA VAL A 372 -4.86 -21.08 -4.47
C VAL A 372 -3.57 -21.68 -4.99
N THR A 373 -3.70 -22.76 -5.75
CA THR A 373 -2.54 -23.56 -6.19
C THR A 373 -2.20 -23.43 -7.68
N ASP A 374 -2.90 -22.58 -8.43
CA ASP A 374 -2.65 -22.39 -9.86
C ASP A 374 -1.23 -21.93 -10.16
N LYS A 375 -0.57 -21.33 -9.17
CA LYS A 375 0.81 -20.90 -9.28
C LYS A 375 1.75 -22.04 -9.70
N ASP A 376 1.54 -23.23 -9.15
CA ASP A 376 2.38 -24.38 -9.47
C ASP A 376 2.23 -24.80 -10.94
N ALA A 377 0.99 -24.83 -11.43
CA ALA A 377 0.72 -25.18 -12.83
C ALA A 377 1.35 -24.17 -13.79
N ILE A 378 1.29 -22.88 -13.43
CA ILE A 378 1.91 -21.81 -14.24
C ILE A 378 3.44 -21.99 -14.24
N GLY A 379 4.02 -22.32 -13.09
CA GLY A 379 5.46 -22.56 -12.98
C GLY A 379 5.96 -23.69 -13.89
N VAL A 380 5.16 -24.74 -14.04
CA VAL A 380 5.47 -25.84 -14.95
C VAL A 380 5.29 -25.42 -16.41
N PHE A 381 4.27 -24.61 -16.67
CA PHE A 381 3.91 -24.18 -18.02
C PHE A 381 4.92 -23.19 -18.62
N LEU A 382 5.41 -22.23 -17.82
CA LEU A 382 6.23 -21.13 -18.32
C LEU A 382 7.46 -21.54 -19.13
N PRO A 383 8.26 -22.53 -18.69
CA PRO A 383 9.41 -22.93 -19.48
C PRO A 383 9.05 -23.53 -20.84
N GLN A 384 7.81 -23.95 -21.01
CA GLN A 384 7.34 -24.61 -22.24
C GLN A 384 6.67 -23.63 -23.21
N VAL A 385 6.57 -22.35 -22.85
CA VAL A 385 5.89 -21.36 -23.68
C VAL A 385 6.61 -21.21 -25.01
N LYS A 386 5.84 -21.32 -26.09
CA LYS A 386 6.35 -21.17 -27.45
C LYS A 386 5.98 -19.83 -28.07
N PHE A 387 4.83 -19.29 -27.71
CA PHE A 387 4.35 -18.05 -28.32
C PHE A 387 3.89 -17.09 -27.26
N ILE A 388 4.19 -15.82 -27.47
CA ILE A 388 3.74 -14.71 -26.63
C ILE A 388 3.14 -13.67 -27.55
N LYS A 389 1.96 -13.19 -27.19
CA LYS A 389 1.31 -12.12 -27.92
C LYS A 389 0.73 -11.12 -26.92
N ALA A 390 1.16 -9.87 -27.02
CA ALA A 390 0.57 -8.78 -26.24
C ALA A 390 -0.26 -7.91 -27.18
N TYR A 391 -1.42 -7.43 -26.69
CA TYR A 391 -2.31 -6.61 -27.53
C TYR A 391 -3.18 -5.74 -26.64
N THR A 392 -3.69 -4.63 -27.22
CA THR A 392 -4.51 -3.67 -26.49
C THR A 392 -5.95 -4.17 -26.33
N GLY A 393 -6.59 -3.75 -25.24
CA GLY A 393 -7.99 -4.01 -25.00
C GLY A 393 -8.89 -2.86 -25.40
N LYS A 394 -10.17 -2.99 -25.16
CA LYS A 394 -11.18 -1.99 -25.53
C LYS A 394 -11.06 -0.71 -24.69
N SER A 395 -10.83 -0.83 -23.41
CA SER A 395 -10.68 0.37 -22.57
C SER A 395 -9.30 1.00 -22.81
N LYS A 396 -9.19 2.27 -22.47
CA LYS A 396 -7.92 2.99 -22.65
C LYS A 396 -6.82 2.50 -21.75
N GLN A 397 -7.16 1.76 -20.70
CA GLN A 397 -6.21 1.24 -19.73
C GLN A 397 -5.83 -0.21 -19.97
N SER A 398 -6.71 -1.00 -20.59
CA SER A 398 -6.53 -2.45 -20.62
C SER A 398 -5.69 -2.93 -21.80
N TRP A 399 -4.93 -3.97 -21.51
CA TRP A 399 -4.18 -4.71 -22.51
C TRP A 399 -3.99 -6.14 -22.00
N PHE A 400 -3.52 -7.02 -22.84
CA PHE A 400 -3.48 -8.44 -22.54
C PHE A 400 -2.17 -9.04 -22.98
N ILE A 401 -1.76 -10.09 -22.26
CA ILE A 401 -0.67 -10.97 -22.68
C ILE A 401 -1.24 -12.39 -22.77
N GLU A 402 -1.05 -13.01 -23.90
CA GLU A 402 -1.36 -14.42 -24.08
C GLU A 402 -0.08 -15.20 -24.29
N LEU A 403 0.11 -16.23 -23.47
CA LEU A 403 1.24 -17.14 -23.59
C LEU A 403 0.68 -18.50 -23.94
N THR A 404 1.21 -19.15 -24.96
CA THR A 404 0.68 -20.44 -25.43
C THR A 404 1.77 -21.47 -25.60
N SER A 405 1.40 -22.72 -25.36
CA SER A 405 2.22 -23.89 -25.61
C SER A 405 1.28 -25.05 -25.95
N GLY A 406 1.17 -25.38 -27.24
CA GLY A 406 0.21 -26.38 -27.65
C GLY A 406 -1.22 -26.02 -27.27
N PRO A 407 -1.94 -26.92 -26.59
CA PRO A 407 -3.33 -26.62 -26.20
C PRO A 407 -3.44 -25.73 -24.95
N ASP A 408 -2.34 -25.51 -24.25
CA ASP A 408 -2.36 -24.74 -23.00
C ASP A 408 -2.13 -23.26 -23.26
N SER A 409 -2.86 -22.42 -22.53
CA SER A 409 -2.67 -20.99 -22.64
C SER A 409 -2.86 -20.31 -21.29
N LEU A 410 -2.17 -19.20 -21.13
CA LEU A 410 -2.33 -18.31 -19.99
C LEU A 410 -2.61 -16.92 -20.52
N LYS A 411 -3.78 -16.40 -20.18
CA LYS A 411 -4.13 -15.04 -20.55
C LYS A 411 -4.07 -14.15 -19.32
N MET A 412 -3.33 -13.08 -19.41
CA MET A 412 -3.18 -12.14 -18.32
C MET A 412 -3.83 -10.82 -18.70
N ASN A 413 -4.68 -10.34 -17.84
CA ASN A 413 -5.37 -9.05 -18.00
C ASN A 413 -4.52 -7.97 -17.36
N MET A 414 -4.10 -7.01 -18.15
CA MET A 414 -3.20 -5.94 -17.73
C MET A 414 -3.95 -4.62 -17.75
N SER A 415 -3.66 -3.76 -16.79
CA SER A 415 -4.24 -2.43 -16.75
C SER A 415 -3.16 -1.43 -16.35
N VAL A 416 -2.98 -0.39 -17.17
CA VAL A 416 -2.04 0.68 -16.86
C VAL A 416 -2.82 1.91 -16.45
N ARG A 417 -2.35 2.57 -15.39
CA ARG A 417 -2.96 3.80 -14.87
C ARG A 417 -1.88 4.58 -14.14
N THR A 418 -2.20 5.77 -13.71
CA THR A 418 -1.32 6.49 -12.81
C THR A 418 -1.87 6.34 -11.39
N ASN A 419 -0.99 6.24 -10.44
CA ASN A 419 -1.39 6.24 -9.04
C ASN A 419 -1.92 7.62 -8.68
N LYS A 420 -2.80 7.68 -7.70
CA LYS A 420 -3.15 8.95 -7.08
C LYS A 420 -1.85 9.52 -6.55
N SER A 421 -1.45 10.66 -7.08
CA SER A 421 -0.25 11.29 -6.54
C SER A 421 -0.56 11.70 -5.09
N GLY A 422 0.45 11.77 -4.27
CA GLY A 422 0.29 12.27 -2.92
C GLY A 422 -0.04 13.76 -2.88
N HIS A 423 -0.42 14.34 -4.02
CA HIS A 423 -0.77 15.73 -4.12
C HIS A 423 -2.24 15.84 -4.44
N ALA A 424 -3.03 15.78 -3.36
CA ALA A 424 -4.29 16.47 -3.35
C ALA A 424 -5.27 16.15 -4.47
N GLY A 425 -5.79 14.96 -4.48
CA GLY A 425 -6.88 14.61 -5.37
C GLY A 425 -6.53 14.53 -6.85
N MET A 426 -5.27 14.65 -7.20
CA MET A 426 -4.86 14.59 -8.61
C MET A 426 -4.73 13.13 -9.03
N LYS A 427 -5.85 12.50 -9.29
CA LYS A 427 -5.91 11.08 -9.65
C LYS A 427 -5.11 10.73 -10.90
N LYS A 428 -4.88 11.71 -11.75
CA LYS A 428 -4.35 11.46 -13.08
C LYS A 428 -2.88 11.82 -13.25
N LEU A 429 -2.23 12.11 -12.13
CA LEU A 429 -0.80 12.40 -12.12
C LEU A 429 -0.10 11.42 -11.19
N GLY A 430 1.19 11.26 -11.38
CA GLY A 430 1.98 10.37 -10.57
C GLY A 430 2.67 9.34 -11.43
N GLN A 431 3.27 8.36 -10.77
CA GLN A 431 3.97 7.30 -11.48
C GLN A 431 2.98 6.34 -12.12
N PHE A 432 3.33 5.83 -13.29
CA PHE A 432 2.54 4.79 -13.91
C PHE A 432 2.59 3.52 -13.08
N SER A 433 1.43 2.93 -12.88
CA SER A 433 1.31 1.64 -12.21
C SER A 433 0.69 0.63 -13.15
N LEU A 434 1.02 -0.63 -12.91
CA LEU A 434 0.52 -1.75 -13.68
C LEU A 434 -0.21 -2.69 -12.73
N ALA A 435 -1.45 -2.99 -13.05
CA ALA A 435 -2.22 -4.01 -12.34
C ALA A 435 -2.33 -5.22 -13.27
N VAL A 436 -2.13 -6.40 -12.71
CA VAL A 436 -2.14 -7.65 -13.44
C VAL A 436 -3.12 -8.60 -12.78
N LYS A 437 -3.99 -9.22 -13.56
CA LYS A 437 -4.90 -10.26 -13.10
C LYS A 437 -4.85 -11.45 -14.03
N TYR A 438 -4.90 -12.65 -13.47
CA TYR A 438 -4.97 -13.86 -14.27
C TYR A 438 -5.71 -14.95 -13.50
N ASN A 439 -6.28 -15.88 -14.23
CA ASN A 439 -7.13 -16.94 -13.64
C ASN A 439 -6.52 -18.33 -13.75
N GLY A 440 -5.22 -18.41 -13.88
CA GLY A 440 -4.56 -19.69 -14.10
C GLY A 440 -4.58 -20.10 -15.55
N LEU A 441 -4.14 -21.31 -15.84
CA LEU A 441 -4.09 -21.81 -17.20
C LEU A 441 -5.49 -22.10 -17.73
N ALA A 442 -5.74 -21.65 -18.95
CA ALA A 442 -6.98 -21.98 -19.62
C ALA A 442 -6.85 -23.38 -20.18
N LYS A 443 -7.71 -24.25 -19.69
CA LYS A 443 -7.81 -25.37 -20.27
C LYS A 443 -7.32 -26.49 -19.98
N UNK A 444 -7.53 -26.96 -20.03
CA UNK A 444 -7.47 -27.69 -19.98
C UNK A 444 -7.15 -28.96 -19.71
N UNK A 445 -6.92 -28.92 -20.50
CA UNK A 445 -6.58 -30.11 -20.55
C UNK A 445 -5.46 -30.44 -19.79
N SER A 446 -4.59 -29.96 -20.01
CA SER A 446 -3.36 -30.25 -19.29
C SER A 446 -3.50 -29.99 -17.78
N LEU A 447 -4.33 -29.04 -17.41
CA LEU A 447 -4.62 -28.81 -15.99
C LEU A 447 -5.35 -30.00 -15.38
N GLN A 448 -6.27 -30.57 -16.14
CA GLN A 448 -6.98 -31.76 -15.69
C GLN A 448 -6.03 -32.97 -15.57
N ILE A 449 -5.11 -33.13 -16.53
CA ILE A 449 -4.10 -34.20 -16.50
C ILE A 449 -3.19 -33.98 -15.28
N TYR A 450 -2.77 -32.76 -15.03
CA TYR A 450 -1.92 -32.42 -13.89
C TYR A 450 -2.61 -32.76 -12.57
N LYS A 451 -3.87 -32.42 -12.44
CA LYS A 451 -4.64 -32.70 -11.22
C LYS A 451 -4.81 -34.23 -11.04
N LYS A 452 -5.08 -34.95 -12.13
CA LYS A 452 -5.22 -36.40 -12.08
C LYS A 452 -3.89 -37.08 -11.72
N THR A 453 -2.79 -36.58 -12.27
CA THR A 453 -1.46 -37.13 -11.97
C THR A 453 -1.09 -36.91 -10.51
N LYS A 454 -1.43 -35.76 -9.98
CA LYS A 454 -1.16 -35.46 -8.58
C LYS A 454 -2.02 -36.34 -7.64
N GLN A 455 -3.25 -36.62 -8.04
CA GLN A 455 -4.13 -37.51 -7.27
C GLN A 455 -3.65 -38.96 -7.30
N VAL A 456 -3.14 -39.40 -8.46
CA VAL A 456 -2.63 -40.76 -8.60
C VAL A 456 -1.37 -40.94 -7.76
N ARG A 457 -0.52 -39.92 -7.65
CA ARG A 457 0.70 -40.03 -6.85
C ARG A 457 0.45 -40.10 -5.35
N ILE A 458 -0.75 -39.72 -4.90
CA ILE A 458 -1.10 -39.80 -3.48
C ILE A 458 -1.55 -41.22 -3.10
N PHE A 459 -1.90 -42.05 -4.09
CA PHE A 459 -2.38 -43.43 -3.85
C PHE A 459 -1.35 -44.53 -4.15
N ILE A 460 -0.11 -44.16 -4.48
CA ILE A 460 0.99 -45.11 -4.67
C ILE A 460 2.06 -44.88 -3.61
#